data_724ba1e31fb9a7919730d3ceebdadb9f
#
_entry.id   724ba1e31fb9a7919730d3ceebdadb9f
#
_cell.length_a   1.000
_cell.length_b   1.000
_cell.length_c   1.000
_cell.angle_alpha   90.00
_cell.angle_beta   90.00
_cell.angle_gamma   90.00
#
_symmetry.space_group_name_H-M   'P 1'
#
loop_
_entity.id
_entity.type
_entity.pdbx_description
1 polymer ?
#
loop_
_entity_poly.entity_id
_entity_poly.type
_entity_poly.pdbx_seq_one_letter_code
_entity_poly.pdbx_strand_id
1 'polypeptide(L)'
;MQKIPANELLAGLTLAEPVSIHAVVTDSRKVEPGCVFVCFPGERVDGHDFAAGAYRDGAAYIIANHPVEGVPADRTVIVPDSARAMIRMAANYRMLFSPKMIGVTGSVGKTTTKEFCYAVLSAFGTTLKTEGNQNNDIGVPNTLFRLDDATEYAVVEMGMDHAGEIERLSRCARPSAGIITMIGVSHLENLGTRENILKAKMEICTGLPDGAPLVLNADNDLLPAAQVPSRLRAVWFGIEAEDADVRATDITAGANGTAFRIVDREYGSFAASIPTVGLHTVYDALAAYAAATRMGLDAARCAAALADYQTTGMRQHIVEHGGVTFIEDCYNASPDSMRAALSVLKELPNPRKIALLGDMLELGTASEKGHRSTGAWAADAGVDQLIAYGPCSAAMAEAAKAHGVATVHCQTAAEVLQYLRQFVRPGDAVLAKASHAMGLEQLLQDFYKELPQG
;
A
#
# COMPACT_ATOMS: atom_id res chain seq x y z
N MET A 1 -4.84 19.92 -10.44
CA MET A 1 -3.42 20.15 -10.80
C MET A 1 -3.16 21.62 -11.10
N GLN A 2 -1.92 22.07 -11.02
CA GLN A 2 -1.51 23.41 -11.45
C GLN A 2 -1.58 23.51 -12.98
N LYS A 3 -1.88 24.72 -13.51
CA LYS A 3 -2.04 24.91 -14.94
C LYS A 3 -0.73 24.69 -15.70
N ILE A 4 -0.81 23.92 -16.79
CA ILE A 4 0.32 23.62 -17.68
C ILE A 4 -0.14 23.78 -19.13
N PRO A 5 0.70 24.28 -20.07
CA PRO A 5 0.40 24.26 -21.50
C PRO A 5 0.26 22.83 -22.03
N ALA A 6 -0.75 22.58 -22.88
CA ALA A 6 -1.00 21.25 -23.43
C ALA A 6 0.19 20.68 -24.23
N ASN A 7 0.93 21.54 -24.96
CA ASN A 7 2.14 21.12 -25.68
C ASN A 7 3.26 20.62 -24.75
N GLU A 8 3.31 21.05 -23.50
CA GLU A 8 4.25 20.55 -22.49
C GLU A 8 3.69 19.26 -21.86
N LEU A 9 2.43 19.25 -21.44
CA LEU A 9 1.80 18.07 -20.83
C LEU A 9 1.78 16.88 -21.78
N LEU A 10 1.42 17.11 -23.06
CA LEU A 10 1.29 16.08 -24.10
C LEU A 10 2.59 15.84 -24.88
N ALA A 11 3.71 16.39 -24.42
CA ALA A 11 5.00 16.23 -25.08
C ALA A 11 5.38 14.76 -25.24
N GLY A 12 5.71 14.36 -26.48
CA GLY A 12 6.03 12.99 -26.85
C GLY A 12 4.80 12.08 -27.09
N LEU A 13 3.58 12.61 -26.97
CA LEU A 13 2.34 11.94 -27.38
C LEU A 13 1.80 12.56 -28.68
N THR A 14 1.75 13.88 -28.77
CA THR A 14 1.30 14.63 -29.96
C THR A 14 1.92 16.03 -29.99
N LEU A 15 1.77 16.70 -31.13
CA LEU A 15 2.02 18.14 -31.24
C LEU A 15 0.69 18.85 -30.91
N ALA A 16 0.60 19.43 -29.72
CA ALA A 16 -0.57 20.13 -29.23
C ALA A 16 -0.38 21.65 -29.30
N GLU A 17 -1.49 22.39 -29.42
CA GLU A 17 -1.49 23.85 -29.23
C GLU A 17 -1.24 24.17 -27.74
N PRO A 18 -0.65 25.35 -27.40
CA PRO A 18 -0.32 25.73 -26.03
C PRO A 18 -1.55 26.20 -25.23
N VAL A 19 -2.69 25.48 -25.33
CA VAL A 19 -3.85 25.74 -24.49
C VAL A 19 -3.59 25.32 -23.06
N SER A 20 -4.16 26.04 -22.09
CA SER A 20 -3.93 25.77 -20.67
C SER A 20 -4.74 24.57 -20.20
N ILE A 21 -4.07 23.54 -19.67
CA ILE A 21 -4.67 22.36 -19.04
C ILE A 21 -4.56 22.49 -17.53
N HIS A 22 -5.62 22.15 -16.80
CA HIS A 22 -5.65 22.20 -15.32
C HIS A 22 -6.10 20.90 -14.67
N ALA A 23 -6.53 19.91 -15.47
CA ALA A 23 -6.89 18.59 -14.98
C ALA A 23 -6.65 17.50 -16.04
N VAL A 24 -6.32 16.30 -15.58
CA VAL A 24 -6.37 15.06 -16.36
C VAL A 24 -7.40 14.18 -15.66
N VAL A 25 -8.46 13.80 -16.37
CA VAL A 25 -9.59 13.05 -15.79
C VAL A 25 -9.88 11.78 -16.58
N THR A 26 -10.30 10.74 -15.86
CA THR A 26 -10.69 9.43 -16.41
C THR A 26 -12.17 9.12 -16.19
N ASP A 27 -12.86 9.95 -15.42
CA ASP A 27 -14.28 9.85 -15.12
C ASP A 27 -15.01 11.00 -15.85
N SER A 28 -15.89 10.68 -16.80
CA SER A 28 -16.63 11.65 -17.59
C SER A 28 -17.48 12.62 -16.75
N ARG A 29 -17.88 12.23 -15.56
CA ARG A 29 -18.64 13.08 -14.61
C ARG A 29 -17.79 14.18 -13.98
N LYS A 30 -16.46 14.08 -14.10
CA LYS A 30 -15.47 15.05 -13.60
C LYS A 30 -14.87 15.93 -14.70
N VAL A 31 -15.43 15.87 -15.90
CA VAL A 31 -14.97 16.71 -17.01
C VAL A 31 -15.31 18.18 -16.71
N GLU A 32 -14.29 19.02 -16.88
CA GLU A 32 -14.39 20.48 -16.76
C GLU A 32 -13.73 21.15 -17.96
N PRO A 33 -14.16 22.36 -18.38
CA PRO A 33 -13.57 23.07 -19.50
C PRO A 33 -12.05 23.24 -19.34
N GLY A 34 -11.27 22.76 -20.33
CA GLY A 34 -9.81 22.83 -20.32
C GLY A 34 -9.12 21.62 -19.66
N CYS A 35 -9.82 20.54 -19.35
CA CYS A 35 -9.20 19.29 -18.94
C CYS A 35 -8.73 18.42 -20.12
N VAL A 36 -7.92 17.42 -19.85
CA VAL A 36 -7.67 16.27 -20.75
C VAL A 36 -8.50 15.09 -20.24
N PHE A 37 -9.33 14.53 -21.10
CA PHE A 37 -10.09 13.30 -20.78
C PHE A 37 -9.37 12.09 -21.37
N VAL A 38 -9.13 11.07 -20.52
CA VAL A 38 -8.43 9.84 -20.91
C VAL A 38 -9.42 8.69 -20.97
N CYS A 39 -9.59 8.11 -22.17
CA CYS A 39 -10.43 6.94 -22.39
C CYS A 39 -9.69 5.67 -22.01
N PHE A 40 -10.28 4.87 -21.13
CA PHE A 40 -9.82 3.52 -20.83
C PHE A 40 -10.81 2.52 -21.41
N PRO A 41 -10.36 1.51 -22.16
CA PRO A 41 -11.21 0.38 -22.53
C PRO A 41 -11.55 -0.43 -21.27
N GLY A 42 -12.80 -0.84 -21.14
CA GLY A 42 -13.27 -1.64 -20.02
C GLY A 42 -14.26 -2.70 -20.45
N GLU A 43 -14.32 -3.81 -19.75
CA GLU A 43 -15.21 -4.95 -20.07
C GLU A 43 -16.69 -4.63 -19.92
N ARG A 44 -17.06 -3.76 -18.99
CA ARG A 44 -18.46 -3.38 -18.71
C ARG A 44 -18.82 -2.01 -19.23
N VAL A 45 -17.86 -1.10 -19.26
CA VAL A 45 -18.04 0.30 -19.66
C VAL A 45 -16.78 0.73 -20.36
N ASP A 46 -16.89 1.11 -21.64
CA ASP A 46 -15.78 1.66 -22.42
C ASP A 46 -15.73 3.19 -22.27
N GLY A 47 -14.58 3.72 -21.84
CA GLY A 47 -14.35 5.16 -21.69
C GLY A 47 -14.51 5.93 -23.01
N HIS A 48 -14.31 5.28 -24.15
CA HIS A 48 -14.46 5.89 -25.49
C HIS A 48 -15.90 6.28 -25.79
N ASP A 49 -16.90 5.59 -25.20
CA ASP A 49 -18.32 5.92 -25.38
C ASP A 49 -18.67 7.31 -24.81
N PHE A 50 -17.87 7.82 -23.88
CA PHE A 50 -18.06 9.12 -23.24
C PHE A 50 -17.24 10.25 -23.88
N ALA A 51 -16.33 9.95 -24.81
CA ALA A 51 -15.36 10.91 -25.33
C ALA A 51 -16.03 12.10 -26.04
N ALA A 52 -17.06 11.85 -26.88
CA ALA A 52 -17.81 12.91 -27.54
C ALA A 52 -18.57 13.81 -26.56
N GLY A 53 -19.10 13.22 -25.45
CA GLY A 53 -19.69 13.96 -24.35
C GLY A 53 -18.67 14.83 -23.65
N ALA A 54 -17.54 14.24 -23.24
CA ALA A 54 -16.44 14.93 -22.58
C ALA A 54 -15.91 16.11 -23.41
N TYR A 55 -15.79 15.94 -24.73
CA TYR A 55 -15.38 17.03 -25.60
C TYR A 55 -16.43 18.18 -25.66
N ARG A 56 -17.73 17.86 -25.74
CA ARG A 56 -18.81 18.86 -25.68
C ARG A 56 -18.85 19.59 -24.34
N ASP A 57 -18.52 18.92 -23.26
CA ASP A 57 -18.48 19.48 -21.90
C ASP A 57 -17.19 20.28 -21.65
N GLY A 58 -16.32 20.40 -22.66
CA GLY A 58 -15.19 21.32 -22.67
C GLY A 58 -13.81 20.69 -22.46
N ALA A 59 -13.66 19.36 -22.53
CA ALA A 59 -12.33 18.76 -22.55
C ALA A 59 -11.52 19.33 -23.74
N ALA A 60 -10.31 19.82 -23.46
CA ALA A 60 -9.44 20.42 -24.45
C ALA A 60 -8.83 19.37 -25.38
N TYR A 61 -8.54 18.19 -24.87
CA TYR A 61 -8.02 17.03 -25.59
C TYR A 61 -8.63 15.73 -25.06
N ILE A 62 -8.79 14.77 -25.98
CA ILE A 62 -9.22 13.40 -25.70
C ILE A 62 -8.03 12.47 -25.98
N ILE A 63 -7.62 11.66 -25.01
CA ILE A 63 -6.67 10.55 -25.19
C ILE A 63 -7.47 9.29 -25.46
N ALA A 64 -7.28 8.65 -26.60
CA ALA A 64 -8.05 7.50 -27.02
C ALA A 64 -7.17 6.45 -27.73
N ASN A 65 -7.64 5.19 -27.81
CA ASN A 65 -6.93 4.12 -28.51
C ASN A 65 -7.30 4.01 -29.98
N HIS A 66 -8.35 4.71 -30.41
CA HIS A 66 -8.83 4.79 -31.79
C HIS A 66 -9.55 6.12 -32.01
N PRO A 67 -9.78 6.54 -33.29
CA PRO A 67 -10.57 7.73 -33.57
C PRO A 67 -11.97 7.65 -32.95
N VAL A 68 -12.45 8.77 -32.41
CA VAL A 68 -13.76 8.84 -31.73
C VAL A 68 -14.68 9.75 -32.57
N GLU A 69 -15.86 9.25 -32.91
CA GLU A 69 -16.87 10.03 -33.60
C GLU A 69 -17.33 11.21 -32.72
N GLY A 70 -17.49 12.39 -33.36
CA GLY A 70 -17.90 13.61 -32.66
C GLY A 70 -16.77 14.37 -31.93
N VAL A 71 -15.51 13.92 -32.05
CA VAL A 71 -14.32 14.64 -31.58
C VAL A 71 -13.43 14.99 -32.81
N PRO A 72 -13.02 16.26 -32.99
CA PRO A 72 -12.10 16.62 -34.07
C PRO A 72 -10.75 15.89 -33.96
N ALA A 73 -10.14 15.55 -35.09
CA ALA A 73 -8.90 14.81 -35.15
C ALA A 73 -7.71 15.55 -34.48
N ASP A 74 -7.70 16.90 -34.55
CA ASP A 74 -6.69 17.74 -33.88
C ASP A 74 -6.90 17.87 -32.37
N ARG A 75 -8.02 17.36 -31.83
CA ARG A 75 -8.35 17.28 -30.40
C ARG A 75 -8.33 15.84 -29.86
N THR A 76 -8.11 14.86 -30.73
CA THR A 76 -7.99 13.45 -30.36
C THR A 76 -6.53 13.00 -30.48
N VAL A 77 -5.95 12.58 -29.36
CA VAL A 77 -4.60 12.00 -29.31
C VAL A 77 -4.74 10.49 -29.32
N ILE A 78 -4.40 9.87 -30.44
CA ILE A 78 -4.48 8.41 -30.59
C ILE A 78 -3.20 7.79 -30.02
N VAL A 79 -3.36 6.91 -29.05
CA VAL A 79 -2.28 6.20 -28.37
C VAL A 79 -2.55 4.69 -28.33
N PRO A 80 -1.52 3.84 -28.38
CA PRO A 80 -1.74 2.40 -28.28
C PRO A 80 -2.17 1.94 -26.87
N ASP A 81 -1.87 2.73 -25.83
CA ASP A 81 -2.13 2.41 -24.42
C ASP A 81 -2.38 3.70 -23.64
N SER A 82 -3.60 3.85 -23.14
CA SER A 82 -4.04 5.03 -22.38
C SER A 82 -3.34 5.16 -21.03
N ALA A 83 -3.01 4.03 -20.37
CA ALA A 83 -2.30 4.06 -19.08
C ALA A 83 -0.86 4.57 -19.28
N ARG A 84 -0.18 4.11 -20.33
CA ARG A 84 1.16 4.61 -20.67
C ARG A 84 1.16 6.09 -21.08
N ALA A 85 0.11 6.52 -21.78
CA ALA A 85 -0.06 7.94 -22.09
C ALA A 85 -0.25 8.77 -20.80
N MET A 86 -1.03 8.28 -19.85
CA MET A 86 -1.22 8.92 -18.56
C MET A 86 0.07 9.02 -17.76
N ILE A 87 0.87 7.93 -17.70
CA ILE A 87 2.22 7.93 -17.11
C ILE A 87 3.12 8.97 -17.79
N ARG A 88 3.08 9.08 -19.14
CA ARG A 88 3.89 10.07 -19.86
C ARG A 88 3.49 11.49 -19.50
N MET A 89 2.19 11.79 -19.46
CA MET A 89 1.69 13.10 -19.03
C MET A 89 2.09 13.42 -17.59
N ALA A 90 1.97 12.46 -16.69
CA ALA A 90 2.37 12.62 -15.29
C ALA A 90 3.88 12.84 -15.14
N ALA A 91 4.70 12.12 -15.93
CA ALA A 91 6.14 12.33 -15.96
C ALA A 91 6.51 13.75 -16.45
N ASN A 92 5.83 14.25 -17.49
CA ASN A 92 6.03 15.61 -17.98
C ASN A 92 5.64 16.64 -16.90
N TYR A 93 4.47 16.46 -16.27
CA TYR A 93 3.98 17.33 -15.21
C TYR A 93 4.90 17.31 -13.97
N ARG A 94 5.39 16.11 -13.57
CA ARG A 94 6.31 15.93 -12.45
C ARG A 94 7.60 16.76 -12.59
N MET A 95 8.05 17.01 -13.82
CA MET A 95 9.28 17.78 -14.10
C MET A 95 9.18 19.28 -13.77
N LEU A 96 7.96 19.79 -13.55
CA LEU A 96 7.74 21.20 -13.19
C LEU A 96 8.09 21.46 -11.71
N PHE A 97 8.18 20.40 -10.88
CA PHE A 97 8.35 20.51 -9.43
C PHE A 97 9.57 19.74 -8.95
N SER A 98 10.09 20.11 -7.79
CA SER A 98 11.29 19.50 -7.22
C SER A 98 11.09 19.07 -5.74
N PRO A 99 9.96 18.43 -5.37
CA PRO A 99 9.80 17.94 -4.00
C PRO A 99 10.84 16.85 -3.71
N LYS A 100 11.31 16.78 -2.46
CA LYS A 100 12.01 15.59 -1.99
C LYS A 100 11.01 14.44 -1.86
N MET A 101 11.18 13.37 -2.63
CA MET A 101 10.18 12.31 -2.77
C MET A 101 10.71 10.95 -2.31
N ILE A 102 9.93 10.23 -1.52
CA ILE A 102 10.18 8.83 -1.17
C ILE A 102 9.29 7.93 -2.01
N GLY A 103 9.89 6.98 -2.74
CA GLY A 103 9.18 5.86 -3.38
C GLY A 103 9.13 4.66 -2.44
N VAL A 104 7.96 4.04 -2.27
CA VAL A 104 7.78 2.90 -1.37
C VAL A 104 7.22 1.71 -2.13
N THR A 105 7.91 0.57 -2.08
CA THR A 105 7.41 -0.72 -2.57
C THR A 105 7.69 -1.85 -1.57
N GLY A 106 7.19 -3.04 -1.85
CA GLY A 106 7.35 -4.24 -1.02
C GLY A 106 6.18 -5.20 -1.18
N SER A 107 6.31 -6.41 -0.69
CA SER A 107 5.21 -7.39 -0.69
C SER A 107 4.15 -7.02 0.36
N VAL A 108 4.57 -6.67 1.57
CA VAL A 108 3.73 -6.23 2.70
C VAL A 108 4.33 -4.96 3.30
N GLY A 109 3.54 -4.14 3.99
CA GLY A 109 4.01 -2.95 4.71
C GLY A 109 4.03 -1.66 3.87
N LYS A 110 3.83 -1.69 2.55
CA LYS A 110 3.90 -0.50 1.68
C LYS A 110 3.08 0.69 2.19
N THR A 111 1.80 0.48 2.44
CA THR A 111 0.89 1.55 2.86
C THR A 111 1.21 2.05 4.26
N THR A 112 1.50 1.16 5.18
CA THR A 112 1.90 1.53 6.55
C THR A 112 3.19 2.34 6.54
N THR A 113 4.22 1.89 5.79
CA THR A 113 5.48 2.64 5.60
C THR A 113 5.22 3.99 4.94
N LYS A 114 4.35 4.07 3.92
CA LYS A 114 3.94 5.33 3.29
C LYS A 114 3.33 6.30 4.31
N GLU A 115 2.47 5.82 5.19
CA GLU A 115 1.85 6.65 6.22
C GLU A 115 2.88 7.11 7.27
N PHE A 116 3.82 6.26 7.69
CA PHE A 116 4.95 6.69 8.53
C PHE A 116 5.83 7.72 7.83
N CYS A 117 6.16 7.52 6.55
CA CYS A 117 6.90 8.51 5.76
C CYS A 117 6.14 9.85 5.71
N TYR A 118 4.82 9.79 5.52
CA TYR A 118 3.98 11.00 5.50
C TYR A 118 4.00 11.71 6.85
N ALA A 119 3.84 11.01 7.97
CA ALA A 119 3.92 11.58 9.30
C ALA A 119 5.28 12.26 9.54
N VAL A 120 6.38 11.56 9.23
CA VAL A 120 7.73 12.10 9.39
C VAL A 120 7.95 13.33 8.50
N LEU A 121 7.66 13.25 7.20
CA LEU A 121 7.90 14.36 6.27
C LEU A 121 7.01 15.58 6.57
N SER A 122 5.76 15.35 6.98
CA SER A 122 4.81 16.44 7.35
C SER A 122 5.27 17.25 8.53
N ALA A 123 6.13 16.70 9.39
CA ALA A 123 6.77 17.48 10.44
C ALA A 123 7.74 18.54 9.88
N PHE A 124 8.24 18.42 8.65
CA PHE A 124 9.23 19.32 8.05
C PHE A 124 8.65 20.27 7.01
N GLY A 125 7.53 19.96 6.38
CA GLY A 125 6.92 20.84 5.38
C GLY A 125 5.70 20.22 4.71
N THR A 126 5.16 20.95 3.72
CA THR A 126 3.97 20.51 2.97
C THR A 126 4.25 19.21 2.22
N THR A 127 3.52 18.17 2.59
CA THR A 127 3.77 16.80 2.12
C THR A 127 2.57 16.24 1.37
N LEU A 128 2.81 15.74 0.15
CA LEU A 128 1.86 14.98 -0.65
C LEU A 128 2.08 13.49 -0.44
N LYS A 129 1.01 12.69 -0.40
CA LYS A 129 1.10 11.22 -0.41
C LYS A 129 0.14 10.58 -1.40
N THR A 130 0.44 9.34 -1.79
CA THR A 130 -0.51 8.46 -2.46
C THR A 130 -1.73 8.23 -1.56
N GLU A 131 -2.92 8.48 -2.08
CA GLU A 131 -4.17 8.21 -1.37
C GLU A 131 -4.66 6.78 -1.58
N GLY A 132 -5.15 6.18 -0.50
CA GLY A 132 -5.67 4.82 -0.55
C GLY A 132 -4.66 3.84 -1.15
N ASN A 133 -5.11 3.12 -2.18
CA ASN A 133 -4.34 2.14 -2.95
C ASN A 133 -3.98 2.62 -4.37
N GLN A 134 -3.91 3.94 -4.60
CA GLN A 134 -3.59 4.52 -5.92
C GLN A 134 -2.10 4.35 -6.27
N ASN A 135 -1.65 3.11 -6.36
CA ASN A 135 -0.24 2.73 -6.47
C ASN A 135 0.13 2.04 -7.80
N ASN A 136 -0.76 2.04 -8.78
CA ASN A 136 -0.60 1.44 -10.11
C ASN A 136 -0.41 2.49 -11.23
N ASP A 137 -0.42 2.04 -12.50
CA ASP A 137 -0.22 2.86 -13.70
C ASP A 137 -1.25 4.00 -13.90
N ILE A 138 -2.35 4.01 -13.14
CA ILE A 138 -3.35 5.10 -13.09
C ILE A 138 -3.20 5.92 -11.81
N GLY A 139 -3.03 5.26 -10.68
CA GLY A 139 -3.02 5.87 -9.36
C GLY A 139 -1.80 6.74 -9.09
N VAL A 140 -0.60 6.28 -9.49
CA VAL A 140 0.63 7.08 -9.35
C VAL A 140 0.57 8.36 -10.19
N PRO A 141 0.17 8.35 -11.48
CA PRO A 141 -0.13 9.56 -12.22
C PRO A 141 -1.10 10.50 -11.52
N ASN A 142 -2.22 10.00 -11.00
CA ASN A 142 -3.20 10.82 -10.28
C ASN A 142 -2.59 11.48 -9.03
N THR A 143 -1.70 10.77 -8.33
CA THR A 143 -0.95 11.34 -7.20
C THR A 143 -0.04 12.46 -7.68
N LEU A 144 0.72 12.26 -8.75
CA LEU A 144 1.66 13.25 -9.29
C LEU A 144 0.96 14.49 -9.84
N PHE A 145 -0.22 14.37 -10.45
CA PHE A 145 -1.01 15.52 -10.91
C PHE A 145 -1.49 16.44 -9.78
N ARG A 146 -1.36 16.03 -8.52
CA ARG A 146 -1.67 16.86 -7.34
C ARG A 146 -0.49 17.67 -6.85
N LEU A 147 0.72 17.50 -7.40
CA LEU A 147 1.87 18.33 -7.09
C LEU A 147 1.58 19.80 -7.44
N ASP A 148 2.10 20.69 -6.62
CA ASP A 148 2.05 22.14 -6.80
C ASP A 148 3.34 22.80 -6.23
N ASP A 149 3.45 24.11 -6.38
CA ASP A 149 4.61 24.89 -5.90
C ASP A 149 4.78 24.89 -4.38
N ALA A 150 3.73 24.57 -3.62
CA ALA A 150 3.77 24.46 -2.17
C ALA A 150 4.27 23.10 -1.68
N THR A 151 4.31 22.10 -2.56
CA THR A 151 4.70 20.71 -2.21
C THR A 151 6.21 20.61 -2.03
N GLU A 152 6.66 20.50 -0.78
CA GLU A 152 8.07 20.34 -0.44
C GLU A 152 8.51 18.88 -0.40
N TYR A 153 7.60 18.01 0.02
CA TYR A 153 7.84 16.57 0.16
C TYR A 153 6.74 15.77 -0.49
N ALA A 154 7.06 14.52 -0.90
CA ALA A 154 6.05 13.59 -1.38
C ALA A 154 6.39 12.14 -1.00
N VAL A 155 5.36 11.32 -0.84
CA VAL A 155 5.50 9.86 -0.66
C VAL A 155 4.65 9.17 -1.71
N VAL A 156 5.28 8.36 -2.56
CA VAL A 156 4.60 7.64 -3.63
C VAL A 156 4.72 6.14 -3.40
N GLU A 157 3.58 5.51 -3.13
CA GLU A 157 3.47 4.06 -3.06
C GLU A 157 3.45 3.47 -4.46
N MET A 158 4.23 2.40 -4.71
CA MET A 158 4.36 1.73 -5.98
C MET A 158 4.03 0.24 -5.82
N GLY A 159 2.87 -0.14 -6.34
CA GLY A 159 2.41 -1.52 -6.45
C GLY A 159 2.79 -2.15 -7.78
N MET A 160 2.61 -3.47 -7.87
CA MET A 160 2.79 -4.22 -9.11
C MET A 160 2.04 -5.54 -9.06
N ASP A 161 1.64 -6.00 -10.23
CA ASP A 161 1.19 -7.37 -10.50
C ASP A 161 2.18 -8.10 -11.43
N HIS A 162 2.91 -7.35 -12.28
CA HIS A 162 3.85 -7.87 -13.27
C HIS A 162 5.20 -7.14 -13.24
N ALA A 163 6.22 -7.78 -13.78
CA ALA A 163 7.53 -7.15 -14.00
C ALA A 163 7.41 -5.96 -14.97
N GLY A 164 8.26 -4.94 -14.75
CA GLY A 164 8.29 -3.69 -15.53
C GLY A 164 7.30 -2.61 -15.06
N GLU A 165 6.42 -2.92 -14.12
CA GLU A 165 5.45 -1.93 -13.61
C GLU A 165 6.11 -0.95 -12.67
N ILE A 166 6.88 -1.42 -11.70
CA ILE A 166 7.62 -0.54 -10.77
C ILE A 166 8.66 0.29 -11.52
N GLU A 167 9.30 -0.25 -12.57
CA GLU A 167 10.21 0.54 -13.40
C GLU A 167 9.51 1.77 -13.98
N ARG A 168 8.32 1.57 -14.59
CA ARG A 168 7.54 2.66 -15.16
C ARG A 168 7.13 3.69 -14.13
N LEU A 169 6.63 3.24 -12.99
CA LEU A 169 6.19 4.11 -11.90
C LEU A 169 7.36 4.89 -11.30
N SER A 170 8.50 4.24 -11.08
CA SER A 170 9.70 4.86 -10.53
C SER A 170 10.29 5.90 -11.49
N ARG A 171 10.39 5.58 -12.78
CA ARG A 171 10.83 6.55 -13.81
C ARG A 171 9.89 7.75 -13.94
N CYS A 172 8.58 7.53 -13.76
CA CYS A 172 7.57 8.59 -13.76
C CYS A 172 7.70 9.50 -12.53
N ALA A 173 7.76 8.92 -11.34
CA ALA A 173 7.80 9.65 -10.07
C ALA A 173 9.17 10.28 -9.79
N ARG A 174 10.28 9.64 -10.21
CA ARG A 174 11.68 10.09 -9.97
C ARG A 174 11.92 10.40 -8.49
N PRO A 175 11.80 9.40 -7.61
CA PRO A 175 11.96 9.62 -6.18
C PRO A 175 13.41 9.96 -5.81
N SER A 176 13.59 10.70 -4.71
CA SER A 176 14.89 11.06 -4.13
C SER A 176 15.44 9.95 -3.23
N ALA A 177 14.57 9.07 -2.74
CA ALA A 177 14.90 7.89 -1.93
C ALA A 177 13.94 6.75 -2.26
N GLY A 178 14.40 5.51 -2.16
CA GLY A 178 13.58 4.30 -2.36
C GLY A 178 13.51 3.45 -1.09
N ILE A 179 12.36 2.84 -0.84
CA ILE A 179 12.18 1.86 0.23
C ILE A 179 11.66 0.56 -0.36
N ILE A 180 12.26 -0.58 0.00
CA ILE A 180 11.71 -1.91 -0.20
C ILE A 180 11.47 -2.53 1.18
N THR A 181 10.20 -2.64 1.58
CA THR A 181 9.83 -3.06 2.94
C THR A 181 10.20 -4.51 3.21
N MET A 182 9.77 -5.41 2.34
CA MET A 182 10.11 -6.85 2.39
C MET A 182 9.75 -7.57 1.09
N ILE A 183 10.33 -8.76 0.90
CA ILE A 183 10.02 -9.71 -0.16
C ILE A 183 9.29 -10.91 0.44
N GLY A 184 7.99 -10.99 0.21
CA GLY A 184 7.13 -12.09 0.59
C GLY A 184 6.64 -12.89 -0.62
N VAL A 185 5.41 -13.43 -0.53
CA VAL A 185 4.79 -14.28 -1.56
C VAL A 185 3.62 -13.60 -2.29
N SER A 186 3.36 -12.30 -2.07
CA SER A 186 2.32 -11.57 -2.81
C SER A 186 2.65 -11.54 -4.30
N HIS A 187 1.63 -11.75 -5.16
CA HIS A 187 1.76 -11.81 -6.63
C HIS A 187 2.62 -12.99 -7.15
N LEU A 188 2.76 -14.04 -6.33
CA LEU A 188 3.53 -15.23 -6.72
C LEU A 188 2.94 -15.93 -7.95
N GLU A 189 1.62 -15.88 -8.11
CA GLU A 189 0.91 -16.42 -9.27
C GLU A 189 1.42 -15.81 -10.58
N ASN A 190 1.64 -14.50 -10.62
CA ASN A 190 2.05 -13.78 -11.82
C ASN A 190 3.56 -13.84 -12.06
N LEU A 191 4.36 -13.87 -11.00
CA LEU A 191 5.83 -13.77 -11.06
C LEU A 191 6.54 -15.12 -10.91
N GLY A 192 5.84 -16.15 -10.45
CA GLY A 192 6.31 -17.53 -10.36
C GLY A 192 7.22 -17.83 -9.18
N THR A 193 8.20 -16.98 -8.87
CA THR A 193 9.15 -17.18 -7.75
C THR A 193 9.38 -15.92 -6.92
N ARG A 194 9.84 -16.07 -5.67
CA ARG A 194 10.19 -14.93 -4.80
C ARG A 194 11.40 -14.15 -5.32
N GLU A 195 12.30 -14.79 -6.02
CA GLU A 195 13.45 -14.14 -6.67
C GLU A 195 12.98 -13.21 -7.81
N ASN A 196 11.93 -13.59 -8.55
CA ASN A 196 11.33 -12.72 -9.54
C ASN A 196 10.58 -11.56 -8.90
N ILE A 197 9.92 -11.78 -7.74
CA ILE A 197 9.31 -10.71 -6.93
C ILE A 197 10.41 -9.73 -6.47
N LEU A 198 11.55 -10.22 -5.99
CA LEU A 198 12.70 -9.39 -5.64
C LEU A 198 13.16 -8.55 -6.85
N LYS A 199 13.38 -9.19 -8.01
CA LYS A 199 13.80 -8.49 -9.23
C LYS A 199 12.83 -7.37 -9.62
N ALA A 200 11.53 -7.66 -9.62
CA ALA A 200 10.50 -6.68 -9.96
C ALA A 200 10.46 -5.52 -8.96
N LYS A 201 10.62 -5.77 -7.65
CA LYS A 201 10.67 -4.67 -6.66
C LYS A 201 11.96 -3.86 -6.73
N MET A 202 13.09 -4.47 -7.10
CA MET A 202 14.34 -3.77 -7.36
C MET A 202 14.26 -2.80 -8.57
N GLU A 203 13.23 -2.90 -9.41
CA GLU A 203 12.97 -1.94 -10.48
C GLU A 203 12.78 -0.50 -9.95
N ILE A 204 12.45 -0.32 -8.67
CA ILE A 204 12.38 1.01 -8.04
C ILE A 204 13.71 1.79 -8.20
N CYS A 205 14.82 1.09 -8.31
CA CYS A 205 16.14 1.69 -8.51
C CYS A 205 16.22 2.51 -9.80
N THR A 206 15.40 2.22 -10.81
CA THR A 206 15.52 2.83 -12.15
C THR A 206 15.20 4.33 -12.17
N GLY A 207 14.33 4.80 -11.29
CA GLY A 207 13.96 6.21 -11.16
C GLY A 207 14.81 7.00 -10.15
N LEU A 208 15.64 6.33 -9.35
CA LEU A 208 16.48 6.96 -8.34
C LEU A 208 17.72 7.62 -8.98
N PRO A 209 18.09 8.86 -8.60
CA PRO A 209 19.30 9.49 -9.03
C PRO A 209 20.55 8.83 -8.41
N ASP A 210 21.71 9.13 -8.96
CA ASP A 210 22.99 8.66 -8.42
C ASP A 210 23.20 9.20 -7.00
N GLY A 211 23.71 8.35 -6.10
CA GLY A 211 23.90 8.65 -4.68
C GLY A 211 22.61 8.56 -3.84
N ALA A 212 21.45 8.33 -4.45
CA ALA A 212 20.20 8.23 -3.69
C ALA A 212 20.20 7.04 -2.70
N PRO A 213 19.63 7.21 -1.50
CA PRO A 213 19.46 6.10 -0.56
C PRO A 213 18.40 5.12 -1.05
N LEU A 214 18.75 3.83 -1.00
CA LEU A 214 17.85 2.71 -1.13
C LEU A 214 17.77 1.99 0.21
N VAL A 215 16.62 2.09 0.88
CA VAL A 215 16.38 1.57 2.23
C VAL A 215 15.82 0.17 2.13
N LEU A 216 16.50 -0.80 2.77
CA LEU A 216 16.28 -2.23 2.62
C LEU A 216 16.19 -2.92 3.99
N ASN A 217 15.27 -3.86 4.14
CA ASN A 217 15.11 -4.65 5.35
C ASN A 217 16.19 -5.73 5.47
N ALA A 218 17.08 -5.59 6.44
CA ALA A 218 18.19 -6.51 6.70
C ALA A 218 17.71 -7.87 7.25
N ASP A 219 16.55 -7.91 7.90
CA ASP A 219 15.98 -9.14 8.48
C ASP A 219 15.16 -9.94 7.46
N ASN A 220 15.01 -9.43 6.23
CA ASN A 220 14.38 -10.21 5.16
C ASN A 220 15.37 -11.21 4.56
N ASP A 221 14.93 -12.43 4.34
CA ASP A 221 15.78 -13.54 3.88
C ASP A 221 16.36 -13.36 2.47
N LEU A 222 15.73 -12.56 1.60
CA LEU A 222 16.16 -12.36 0.21
C LEU A 222 16.83 -11.00 -0.05
N LEU A 223 16.41 -9.94 0.67
CA LEU A 223 16.96 -8.59 0.43
C LEU A 223 18.47 -8.48 0.66
N PRO A 224 19.08 -9.12 1.69
CA PRO A 224 20.53 -9.05 1.87
C PRO A 224 21.35 -9.61 0.69
N ALA A 225 20.78 -10.51 -0.10
CA ALA A 225 21.40 -11.05 -1.31
C ALA A 225 21.10 -10.21 -2.59
N ALA A 226 20.32 -9.13 -2.47
CA ALA A 226 19.94 -8.28 -3.60
C ALA A 226 21.16 -7.53 -4.17
N GLN A 227 21.28 -7.49 -5.48
CA GLN A 227 22.32 -6.71 -6.16
C GLN A 227 21.87 -5.25 -6.24
N VAL A 228 22.27 -4.44 -5.26
CA VAL A 228 22.04 -3.00 -5.27
C VAL A 228 22.98 -2.35 -6.31
N PRO A 229 22.45 -1.54 -7.25
CA PRO A 229 23.31 -0.81 -8.20
C PRO A 229 24.34 0.06 -7.48
N SER A 230 25.62 -0.02 -7.88
CA SER A 230 26.73 0.70 -7.24
C SER A 230 26.60 2.23 -7.23
N ARG A 231 25.75 2.78 -8.09
CA ARG A 231 25.40 4.20 -8.12
C ARG A 231 24.46 4.64 -6.99
N LEU A 232 23.85 3.69 -6.24
CA LEU A 232 22.95 3.96 -5.14
C LEU A 232 23.62 3.68 -3.80
N ARG A 233 23.16 4.33 -2.75
CA ARG A 233 23.58 4.08 -1.37
C ARG A 233 22.59 3.10 -0.71
N ALA A 234 23.00 1.85 -0.50
CA ALA A 234 22.22 0.92 0.31
C ALA A 234 22.20 1.40 1.77
N VAL A 235 21.03 1.35 2.38
CA VAL A 235 20.77 1.68 3.81
C VAL A 235 19.98 0.54 4.41
N TRP A 236 20.55 -0.17 5.35
CA TRP A 236 19.95 -1.35 5.95
C TRP A 236 19.23 -1.01 7.25
N PHE A 237 17.99 -1.44 7.38
CA PHE A 237 17.23 -1.34 8.63
C PHE A 237 16.80 -2.71 9.12
N GLY A 238 16.66 -2.88 10.44
CA GLY A 238 16.27 -4.15 11.02
C GLY A 238 16.03 -4.08 12.53
N ILE A 239 15.59 -5.18 13.09
CA ILE A 239 15.44 -5.40 14.53
C ILE A 239 16.47 -6.44 14.98
N GLU A 240 16.62 -7.54 14.23
CA GLU A 240 17.46 -8.68 14.56
C GLU A 240 18.89 -8.54 14.00
N ALA A 241 19.04 -8.00 12.80
CA ALA A 241 20.33 -7.82 12.14
C ALA A 241 21.22 -6.82 12.91
N GLU A 242 22.25 -7.34 13.61
CA GLU A 242 23.14 -6.53 14.45
C GLU A 242 23.97 -5.54 13.64
N ASP A 243 24.20 -5.79 12.38
CA ASP A 243 24.98 -4.97 11.46
C ASP A 243 24.15 -4.00 10.61
N ALA A 244 22.83 -3.90 10.82
CA ALA A 244 22.00 -2.92 10.16
C ALA A 244 22.42 -1.48 10.50
N ASP A 245 22.27 -0.56 9.55
CA ASP A 245 22.59 0.88 9.73
C ASP A 245 21.63 1.54 10.71
N VAL A 246 20.37 1.11 10.71
CA VAL A 246 19.29 1.62 11.58
C VAL A 246 18.58 0.44 12.24
N ARG A 247 18.60 0.39 13.55
CA ARG A 247 17.99 -0.72 14.34
C ARG A 247 16.95 -0.20 15.33
N ALA A 248 15.94 -1.04 15.63
CA ALA A 248 15.15 -0.86 16.83
C ALA A 248 15.62 -1.82 17.93
N THR A 249 15.76 -1.30 19.16
CA THR A 249 16.05 -2.05 20.38
C THR A 249 15.07 -1.63 21.48
N ASP A 250 15.07 -2.33 22.60
CA ASP A 250 14.23 -2.00 23.77
C ASP A 250 12.74 -1.86 23.43
N ILE A 251 12.25 -2.73 22.53
CA ILE A 251 10.88 -2.68 22.03
C ILE A 251 9.91 -3.13 23.13
N THR A 252 8.96 -2.27 23.45
CA THR A 252 7.93 -2.52 24.46
C THR A 252 6.56 -2.14 23.93
N ALA A 253 5.69 -3.13 23.78
CA ALA A 253 4.28 -2.90 23.44
C ALA A 253 3.48 -2.52 24.69
N GLY A 254 2.56 -1.59 24.54
CA GLY A 254 1.66 -1.12 25.59
C GLY A 254 0.26 -0.79 25.05
N ALA A 255 -0.65 -0.42 25.93
CA ALA A 255 -2.04 -0.13 25.56
C ALA A 255 -2.18 1.03 24.55
N ASN A 256 -1.21 1.96 24.53
CA ASN A 256 -1.26 3.16 23.68
C ASN A 256 -0.29 3.08 22.49
N GLY A 257 0.25 1.90 22.17
CA GLY A 257 1.18 1.71 21.06
C GLY A 257 2.49 1.01 21.48
N THR A 258 3.52 1.22 20.68
CA THR A 258 4.83 0.57 20.90
C THR A 258 5.92 1.63 21.11
N ALA A 259 6.67 1.51 22.18
CA ALA A 259 7.87 2.31 22.46
C ALA A 259 9.13 1.50 22.12
N PHE A 260 10.15 2.14 21.58
CA PHE A 260 11.41 1.51 21.24
C PHE A 260 12.54 2.55 21.18
N ARG A 261 13.77 2.07 21.09
CA ARG A 261 14.95 2.90 20.82
C ARG A 261 15.43 2.68 19.41
N ILE A 262 15.57 3.75 18.65
CA ILE A 262 16.28 3.74 17.35
C ILE A 262 17.78 3.86 17.66
N VAL A 263 18.58 2.95 17.12
CA VAL A 263 20.04 2.99 17.11
C VAL A 263 20.48 3.19 15.67
N ASP A 264 20.94 4.38 15.35
CA ASP A 264 21.42 4.76 14.02
C ASP A 264 22.94 4.94 14.06
N ARG A 265 23.65 4.20 13.22
CA ARG A 265 25.14 4.23 13.16
C ARG A 265 25.70 5.60 12.75
N GLU A 266 24.94 6.40 12.03
CA GLU A 266 25.35 7.71 11.53
C GLU A 266 24.96 8.84 12.48
N TYR A 267 23.77 8.75 13.09
CA TYR A 267 23.20 9.86 13.86
C TYR A 267 23.07 9.60 15.36
N GLY A 268 23.37 8.40 15.84
CA GLY A 268 23.30 8.04 17.25
C GLY A 268 21.97 7.39 17.67
N SER A 269 21.55 7.55 18.91
CA SER A 269 20.39 6.85 19.45
C SER A 269 19.28 7.79 19.88
N PHE A 270 18.04 7.42 19.56
CA PHE A 270 16.84 8.20 19.84
C PHE A 270 15.75 7.32 20.46
N ALA A 271 15.02 7.87 21.43
CA ALA A 271 13.77 7.25 21.87
C ALA A 271 12.69 7.54 20.83
N ALA A 272 11.87 6.54 20.52
CA ALA A 272 10.74 6.66 19.58
C ALA A 272 9.52 5.91 20.13
N SER A 273 8.35 6.33 19.67
CA SER A 273 7.10 5.63 19.93
C SER A 273 6.18 5.73 18.71
N ILE A 274 5.34 4.72 18.54
CA ILE A 274 4.32 4.68 17.49
C ILE A 274 2.96 4.33 18.12
N PRO A 275 1.84 4.94 17.68
CA PRO A 275 0.51 4.71 18.25
C PRO A 275 -0.14 3.44 17.69
N THR A 276 0.63 2.37 17.54
CA THR A 276 0.18 1.08 17.03
C THR A 276 1.04 -0.04 17.62
N VAL A 277 0.53 -1.28 17.58
CA VAL A 277 1.19 -2.46 18.14
C VAL A 277 1.65 -3.41 17.03
N GLY A 278 2.63 -4.25 17.34
CA GLY A 278 3.16 -5.28 16.46
C GLY A 278 4.53 -4.94 15.87
N LEU A 279 5.43 -5.92 15.86
CA LEU A 279 6.82 -5.74 15.38
C LEU A 279 6.91 -5.28 13.93
N HIS A 280 5.96 -5.71 13.07
CA HIS A 280 5.96 -5.31 11.67
C HIS A 280 5.78 -3.79 11.49
N THR A 281 5.03 -3.11 12.37
CA THR A 281 4.88 -1.65 12.32
C THR A 281 6.14 -0.92 12.79
N VAL A 282 6.95 -1.55 13.66
CA VAL A 282 8.28 -1.03 14.03
C VAL A 282 9.22 -1.08 12.82
N TYR A 283 9.21 -2.15 12.02
CA TYR A 283 9.97 -2.20 10.76
C TYR A 283 9.55 -1.09 9.79
N ASP A 284 8.24 -0.88 9.62
CA ASP A 284 7.72 0.17 8.73
C ASP A 284 8.13 1.57 9.20
N ALA A 285 8.12 1.82 10.52
CA ALA A 285 8.58 3.06 11.13
C ALA A 285 10.09 3.27 10.95
N LEU A 286 10.92 2.22 11.14
CA LEU A 286 12.36 2.29 10.91
C LEU A 286 12.69 2.62 9.45
N ALA A 287 11.98 2.02 8.49
CA ALA A 287 12.16 2.29 7.07
C ALA A 287 11.89 3.77 6.74
N ALA A 288 10.81 4.34 7.31
CA ALA A 288 10.46 5.74 7.13
C ALA A 288 11.52 6.68 7.75
N TYR A 289 11.94 6.40 8.98
CA TYR A 289 13.03 7.14 9.65
C TYR A 289 14.32 7.08 8.83
N ALA A 290 14.74 5.89 8.40
CA ALA A 290 15.96 5.71 7.63
C ALA A 290 15.93 6.51 6.31
N ALA A 291 14.83 6.47 5.56
CA ALA A 291 14.70 7.21 4.32
C ALA A 291 14.78 8.73 4.55
N ALA A 292 14.04 9.25 5.54
CA ALA A 292 13.98 10.67 5.84
C ALA A 292 15.35 11.23 6.30
N THR A 293 16.03 10.53 7.21
CA THR A 293 17.35 10.96 7.72
C THR A 293 18.42 10.92 6.62
N ARG A 294 18.37 9.91 5.74
CA ARG A 294 19.35 9.82 4.62
C ARG A 294 19.03 10.80 3.48
N MET A 295 17.85 11.45 3.47
CA MET A 295 17.57 12.63 2.65
C MET A 295 18.02 13.94 3.32
N GLY A 296 18.67 13.88 4.48
CA GLY A 296 19.24 15.02 5.21
C GLY A 296 18.28 15.72 6.17
N LEU A 297 17.23 15.06 6.65
CA LEU A 297 16.34 15.58 7.67
C LEU A 297 16.89 15.30 9.08
N ASP A 298 16.57 16.16 10.04
CA ASP A 298 17.01 16.04 11.43
C ASP A 298 16.54 14.73 12.07
N ALA A 299 17.48 13.92 12.56
CA ALA A 299 17.22 12.58 13.03
C ALA A 299 16.35 12.54 14.30
N ALA A 300 16.56 13.48 15.24
CA ALA A 300 15.77 13.53 16.47
C ALA A 300 14.31 13.91 16.17
N ARG A 301 14.10 14.85 15.26
CA ARG A 301 12.77 15.26 14.81
C ARG A 301 12.07 14.18 14.00
N CYS A 302 12.80 13.43 13.14
CA CYS A 302 12.27 12.26 12.44
C CYS A 302 11.79 11.18 13.43
N ALA A 303 12.59 10.86 14.45
CA ALA A 303 12.22 9.88 15.48
C ALA A 303 10.97 10.30 16.27
N ALA A 304 10.89 11.58 16.66
CA ALA A 304 9.73 12.12 17.37
C ALA A 304 8.45 12.10 16.52
N ALA A 305 8.56 12.42 15.22
CA ALA A 305 7.41 12.49 14.31
C ALA A 305 6.77 11.13 13.99
N LEU A 306 7.42 10.01 14.32
CA LEU A 306 6.80 8.68 14.20
C LEU A 306 5.56 8.51 15.06
N ALA A 307 5.46 9.29 16.17
CA ALA A 307 4.29 9.31 17.04
C ALA A 307 3.05 9.94 16.40
N ASP A 308 3.23 10.73 15.33
CA ASP A 308 2.15 11.38 14.60
C ASP A 308 1.50 10.47 13.54
N TYR A 309 1.94 9.21 13.46
CA TYR A 309 1.36 8.22 12.55
C TYR A 309 -0.15 8.07 12.79
N GLN A 310 -0.89 7.97 11.70
CA GLN A 310 -2.32 7.68 11.73
C GLN A 310 -2.61 6.46 10.84
N THR A 311 -3.33 5.50 11.40
CA THR A 311 -3.81 4.34 10.64
C THR A 311 -4.81 4.81 9.57
N THR A 312 -4.68 4.30 8.37
CA THR A 312 -5.59 4.62 7.27
C THR A 312 -6.24 3.36 6.71
N GLY A 313 -7.55 3.46 6.45
CA GLY A 313 -8.34 2.36 5.90
C GLY A 313 -8.42 1.16 6.85
N MET A 314 -8.80 0.01 6.29
CA MET A 314 -8.95 -1.28 7.00
C MET A 314 -7.62 -2.02 7.12
N ARG A 315 -6.60 -1.37 7.72
CA ARG A 315 -5.26 -1.95 7.95
C ARG A 315 -4.93 -1.86 9.43
N GLN A 316 -5.09 -3.00 10.13
CA GLN A 316 -4.85 -3.10 11.57
C GLN A 316 -5.55 -1.96 12.36
N HIS A 317 -6.76 -1.62 11.93
CA HIS A 317 -7.58 -0.62 12.61
C HIS A 317 -8.24 -1.27 13.81
N ILE A 318 -7.87 -0.84 15.02
CA ILE A 318 -8.41 -1.38 16.25
C ILE A 318 -9.57 -0.49 16.71
N VAL A 319 -10.76 -1.07 16.80
CA VAL A 319 -12.00 -0.38 17.17
C VAL A 319 -12.78 -1.18 18.20
N GLU A 320 -13.60 -0.47 18.97
CA GLU A 320 -14.51 -1.04 19.97
C GLU A 320 -15.95 -0.94 19.49
N HIS A 321 -16.64 -2.07 19.42
CA HIS A 321 -18.07 -2.12 19.14
C HIS A 321 -18.77 -3.07 20.10
N GLY A 322 -19.80 -2.60 20.83
CA GLY A 322 -20.57 -3.43 21.77
C GLY A 322 -19.72 -4.10 22.87
N GLY A 323 -18.62 -3.48 23.30
CA GLY A 323 -17.68 -4.03 24.27
C GLY A 323 -16.76 -5.12 23.71
N VAL A 324 -16.64 -5.24 22.40
CA VAL A 324 -15.75 -6.17 21.67
C VAL A 324 -14.68 -5.36 20.97
N THR A 325 -13.43 -5.78 21.12
CA THR A 325 -12.29 -5.18 20.42
C THR A 325 -12.12 -5.84 19.06
N PHE A 326 -12.28 -5.09 17.98
CA PHE A 326 -12.04 -5.58 16.63
C PHE A 326 -10.71 -5.08 16.08
N ILE A 327 -9.95 -5.99 15.45
CA ILE A 327 -8.81 -5.67 14.59
C ILE A 327 -9.30 -5.81 13.16
N GLU A 328 -9.61 -4.68 12.52
CA GLU A 328 -10.01 -4.61 11.13
C GLU A 328 -8.78 -4.56 10.24
N ASP A 329 -8.45 -5.67 9.59
CA ASP A 329 -7.33 -5.79 8.65
C ASP A 329 -7.78 -6.45 7.34
N CYS A 330 -8.87 -5.93 6.78
CA CYS A 330 -9.64 -6.53 5.69
C CYS A 330 -9.22 -6.06 4.28
N TYR A 331 -8.18 -5.22 4.17
CA TYR A 331 -7.80 -4.67 2.87
C TYR A 331 -7.20 -5.71 1.93
N ASN A 332 -6.28 -6.55 2.39
CA ASN A 332 -5.69 -7.66 1.63
C ASN A 332 -5.08 -8.70 2.57
N ALA A 333 -4.83 -9.91 2.05
CA ALA A 333 -4.27 -11.00 2.82
C ALA A 333 -3.18 -11.74 2.03
N SER A 334 -2.09 -12.06 2.73
CA SER A 334 -1.02 -12.97 2.31
C SER A 334 -0.52 -13.71 3.55
N PRO A 335 0.19 -14.85 3.43
CA PRO A 335 0.71 -15.56 4.59
C PRO A 335 1.50 -14.68 5.55
N ASP A 336 2.39 -13.83 5.03
CA ASP A 336 3.20 -12.91 5.85
C ASP A 336 2.32 -11.93 6.62
N SER A 337 1.30 -11.34 5.97
CA SER A 337 0.39 -10.40 6.62
C SER A 337 -0.59 -11.08 7.58
N MET A 338 -0.99 -12.33 7.33
CA MET A 338 -1.79 -13.12 8.27
C MET A 338 -1.01 -13.40 9.56
N ARG A 339 0.26 -13.80 9.42
CA ARG A 339 1.15 -14.02 10.55
C ARG A 339 1.33 -12.77 11.40
N ALA A 340 1.55 -11.62 10.75
CA ALA A 340 1.67 -10.33 11.42
C ALA A 340 0.39 -9.96 12.19
N ALA A 341 -0.79 -10.09 11.57
CA ALA A 341 -2.06 -9.79 12.20
C ALA A 341 -2.38 -10.71 13.39
N LEU A 342 -2.08 -12.00 13.25
CA LEU A 342 -2.23 -12.97 14.36
C LEU A 342 -1.29 -12.65 15.54
N SER A 343 -0.08 -12.12 15.27
CA SER A 343 0.80 -11.68 16.37
C SER A 343 0.22 -10.49 17.13
N VAL A 344 -0.45 -9.57 16.45
CA VAL A 344 -1.16 -8.46 17.10
C VAL A 344 -2.32 -8.97 17.98
N LEU A 345 -3.13 -9.87 17.44
CA LEU A 345 -4.23 -10.48 18.21
C LEU A 345 -3.69 -11.17 19.47
N LYS A 346 -2.53 -11.83 19.36
CA LYS A 346 -1.87 -12.49 20.51
C LYS A 346 -1.54 -11.51 21.63
N GLU A 347 -1.09 -10.31 21.30
CA GLU A 347 -0.64 -9.29 22.25
C GLU A 347 -1.80 -8.55 22.94
N LEU A 348 -3.02 -8.63 22.43
CA LEU A 348 -4.18 -7.99 23.06
C LEU A 348 -4.48 -8.64 24.41
N PRO A 349 -4.87 -7.83 25.42
CA PRO A 349 -5.11 -8.33 26.79
C PRO A 349 -6.46 -9.07 26.94
N ASN A 350 -7.27 -9.12 25.90
CA ASN A 350 -8.59 -9.72 25.91
C ASN A 350 -8.52 -11.21 26.28
N PRO A 351 -9.40 -11.71 27.16
CA PRO A 351 -9.35 -13.07 27.68
C PRO A 351 -9.71 -14.13 26.63
N ARG A 352 -10.46 -13.76 25.59
CA ARG A 352 -10.84 -14.64 24.49
C ARG A 352 -10.51 -14.00 23.14
N LYS A 353 -9.91 -14.79 22.25
CA LYS A 353 -9.40 -14.37 20.95
C LYS A 353 -10.09 -15.13 19.83
N ILE A 354 -10.75 -14.41 18.95
CA ILE A 354 -11.46 -14.95 17.79
C ILE A 354 -10.74 -14.47 16.53
N ALA A 355 -10.48 -15.38 15.60
CA ALA A 355 -9.93 -15.03 14.29
C ALA A 355 -10.95 -15.34 13.19
N LEU A 356 -11.42 -14.31 12.50
CA LEU A 356 -12.18 -14.41 11.25
C LEU A 356 -11.20 -14.22 10.09
N LEU A 357 -10.77 -15.32 9.51
CA LEU A 357 -9.76 -15.32 8.44
C LEU A 357 -10.35 -15.89 7.16
N GLY A 358 -10.33 -15.08 6.10
CA GLY A 358 -10.81 -15.50 4.79
C GLY A 358 -9.68 -15.93 3.84
N ASP A 359 -10.07 -16.23 2.61
CA ASP A 359 -9.15 -16.67 1.57
C ASP A 359 -8.05 -15.63 1.29
N MET A 360 -6.84 -16.14 1.06
CA MET A 360 -5.72 -15.42 0.49
C MET A 360 -5.66 -15.73 -1.01
N LEU A 361 -6.05 -14.76 -1.82
CA LEU A 361 -6.05 -14.89 -3.28
C LEU A 361 -4.66 -14.57 -3.87
N GLU A 362 -4.46 -14.83 -5.16
CA GLU A 362 -3.23 -14.54 -5.92
C GLU A 362 -1.97 -15.30 -5.44
N LEU A 363 -2.14 -16.37 -4.69
CA LEU A 363 -1.03 -17.20 -4.20
C LEU A 363 -0.63 -18.31 -5.18
N GLY A 364 -1.45 -18.58 -6.22
CA GLY A 364 -1.20 -19.66 -7.18
C GLY A 364 -0.94 -20.99 -6.47
N THR A 365 0.15 -21.66 -6.82
CA THR A 365 0.54 -22.97 -6.25
C THR A 365 0.90 -22.93 -4.76
N ALA A 366 1.13 -21.75 -4.18
CA ALA A 366 1.41 -21.60 -2.75
C ALA A 366 0.14 -21.50 -1.88
N SER A 367 -1.06 -21.47 -2.50
CA SER A 367 -2.32 -21.24 -1.78
C SER A 367 -2.55 -22.26 -0.67
N GLU A 368 -2.50 -23.55 -0.95
CA GLU A 368 -2.73 -24.59 0.06
C GLU A 368 -1.73 -24.48 1.23
N LYS A 369 -0.43 -24.35 0.91
CA LYS A 369 0.62 -24.21 1.92
C LYS A 369 0.41 -22.97 2.78
N GLY A 370 0.08 -21.82 2.16
CA GLY A 370 -0.15 -20.56 2.86
C GLY A 370 -1.33 -20.64 3.84
N HIS A 371 -2.45 -21.21 3.38
CA HIS A 371 -3.63 -21.41 4.23
C HIS A 371 -3.35 -22.39 5.38
N ARG A 372 -2.68 -23.55 5.14
CA ARG A 372 -2.28 -24.47 6.20
C ARG A 372 -1.37 -23.83 7.23
N SER A 373 -0.37 -23.06 6.80
CA SER A 373 0.53 -22.34 7.72
C SER A 373 -0.25 -21.34 8.57
N THR A 374 -1.20 -20.61 7.99
CA THR A 374 -2.04 -19.65 8.73
C THR A 374 -2.87 -20.34 9.81
N GLY A 375 -3.42 -21.53 9.53
CA GLY A 375 -4.14 -22.34 10.52
C GLY A 375 -3.26 -22.76 11.70
N ALA A 376 -2.00 -23.15 11.45
CA ALA A 376 -1.03 -23.47 12.52
C ALA A 376 -0.67 -22.21 13.33
N TRP A 377 -0.41 -21.07 12.68
CA TRP A 377 -0.11 -19.81 13.37
C TRP A 377 -1.27 -19.28 14.22
N ALA A 378 -2.53 -19.60 13.87
CA ALA A 378 -3.66 -19.29 14.72
C ALA A 378 -3.58 -20.00 16.07
N ALA A 379 -3.11 -21.25 16.09
CA ALA A 379 -2.85 -21.96 17.34
C ALA A 379 -1.70 -21.33 18.15
N ASP A 380 -0.59 -20.99 17.50
CA ASP A 380 0.57 -20.32 18.13
C ASP A 380 0.19 -18.94 18.70
N ALA A 381 -0.79 -18.29 18.09
CA ALA A 381 -1.33 -17.01 18.55
C ALA A 381 -2.32 -17.14 19.72
N GLY A 382 -2.67 -18.35 20.13
CA GLY A 382 -3.63 -18.59 21.19
C GLY A 382 -5.07 -18.23 20.79
N VAL A 383 -5.44 -18.48 19.54
CA VAL A 383 -6.80 -18.27 19.06
C VAL A 383 -7.73 -19.31 19.67
N ASP A 384 -8.76 -18.86 20.38
CA ASP A 384 -9.76 -19.73 20.99
C ASP A 384 -10.76 -20.25 19.95
N GLN A 385 -11.11 -19.40 18.98
CA GLN A 385 -12.05 -19.74 17.93
C GLN A 385 -11.58 -19.20 16.57
N LEU A 386 -11.40 -20.07 15.57
CA LEU A 386 -11.18 -19.70 14.19
C LEU A 386 -12.50 -19.82 13.39
N ILE A 387 -12.84 -18.77 12.67
CA ILE A 387 -13.87 -18.74 11.64
C ILE A 387 -13.14 -18.63 10.30
N ALA A 388 -12.96 -19.73 9.60
CA ALA A 388 -12.33 -19.76 8.28
C ALA A 388 -13.39 -19.50 7.21
N TYR A 389 -13.14 -18.54 6.29
CA TYR A 389 -14.12 -18.08 5.32
C TYR A 389 -13.62 -18.20 3.87
N GLY A 390 -14.35 -18.95 3.07
CA GLY A 390 -14.09 -19.17 1.66
C GLY A 390 -13.55 -20.56 1.33
N PRO A 391 -13.56 -20.97 0.04
CA PRO A 391 -13.21 -22.31 -0.36
C PRO A 391 -11.75 -22.70 -0.08
N CYS A 392 -10.79 -21.80 -0.28
CA CYS A 392 -9.36 -22.05 -0.02
C CYS A 392 -9.05 -22.16 1.48
N SER A 393 -9.86 -21.52 2.33
CA SER A 393 -9.71 -21.55 3.79
C SER A 393 -10.03 -22.91 4.42
N ALA A 394 -10.53 -23.88 3.66
CA ALA A 394 -10.66 -25.26 4.11
C ALA A 394 -9.35 -25.84 4.65
N ALA A 395 -8.25 -25.61 3.95
CA ALA A 395 -6.91 -26.06 4.35
C ALA A 395 -6.44 -25.38 5.66
N MET A 396 -6.81 -24.11 5.85
CA MET A 396 -6.56 -23.36 7.09
C MET A 396 -7.36 -23.97 8.26
N ALA A 397 -8.65 -24.24 8.04
CA ALA A 397 -9.52 -24.85 9.05
C ALA A 397 -9.05 -26.22 9.49
N GLU A 398 -8.63 -27.08 8.54
CA GLU A 398 -8.07 -28.41 8.85
C GLU A 398 -6.79 -28.31 9.70
N ALA A 399 -5.88 -27.42 9.32
CA ALA A 399 -4.62 -27.24 10.03
C ALA A 399 -4.88 -26.71 11.46
N ALA A 400 -5.74 -25.71 11.62
CA ALA A 400 -6.09 -25.16 12.93
C ALA A 400 -6.71 -26.23 13.86
N LYS A 401 -7.64 -27.03 13.34
CA LYS A 401 -8.22 -28.17 14.08
C LYS A 401 -7.17 -29.19 14.51
N ALA A 402 -6.22 -29.51 13.64
CA ALA A 402 -5.13 -30.43 13.94
C ALA A 402 -4.22 -29.92 15.06
N HIS A 403 -4.15 -28.59 15.25
CA HIS A 403 -3.41 -27.92 16.31
C HIS A 403 -4.29 -27.56 17.53
N GLY A 404 -5.53 -28.09 17.59
CA GLY A 404 -6.40 -27.95 18.77
C GLY A 404 -7.23 -26.68 18.85
N VAL A 405 -7.26 -25.85 17.80
CA VAL A 405 -8.08 -24.63 17.76
C VAL A 405 -9.54 -25.01 17.44
N ALA A 406 -10.50 -24.54 18.25
CA ALA A 406 -11.90 -24.65 17.91
C ALA A 406 -12.18 -23.90 16.59
N THR A 407 -12.70 -24.61 15.56
CA THR A 407 -12.73 -24.06 14.21
C THR A 407 -14.02 -24.40 13.50
N VAL A 408 -14.61 -23.39 12.87
CA VAL A 408 -15.69 -23.53 11.88
C VAL A 408 -15.20 -23.10 10.50
N HIS A 409 -15.77 -23.70 9.46
CA HIS A 409 -15.48 -23.33 8.08
C HIS A 409 -16.79 -22.89 7.41
N CYS A 410 -16.80 -21.66 6.94
CA CYS A 410 -17.94 -21.01 6.31
C CYS A 410 -17.67 -20.82 4.81
N GLN A 411 -18.67 -21.08 3.97
CA GLN A 411 -18.60 -20.87 2.53
C GLN A 411 -19.23 -19.51 2.13
N THR A 412 -20.14 -18.99 2.94
CA THR A 412 -20.91 -17.79 2.63
C THR A 412 -20.80 -16.73 3.73
N ALA A 413 -20.97 -15.47 3.35
CA ALA A 413 -21.03 -14.35 4.31
C ALA A 413 -22.19 -14.52 5.32
N ALA A 414 -23.29 -15.12 4.90
CA ALA A 414 -24.43 -15.38 5.79
C ALA A 414 -24.08 -16.37 6.91
N GLU A 415 -23.32 -17.43 6.60
CA GLU A 415 -22.81 -18.36 7.59
C GLU A 415 -21.85 -17.69 8.57
N VAL A 416 -20.94 -16.83 8.06
CA VAL A 416 -20.03 -16.05 8.92
C VAL A 416 -20.82 -15.18 9.89
N LEU A 417 -21.80 -14.40 9.41
CA LEU A 417 -22.63 -13.55 10.26
C LEU A 417 -23.39 -14.38 11.33
N GLN A 418 -23.91 -15.55 10.94
CA GLN A 418 -24.58 -16.44 11.88
C GLN A 418 -23.64 -16.87 13.03
N TYR A 419 -22.38 -17.24 12.70
CA TYR A 419 -21.40 -17.62 13.72
C TYR A 419 -20.94 -16.44 14.57
N LEU A 420 -20.70 -15.27 14.00
CA LEU A 420 -20.36 -14.08 14.77
C LEU A 420 -21.44 -13.77 15.82
N ARG A 421 -22.72 -13.82 15.46
CA ARG A 421 -23.86 -13.64 16.39
C ARG A 421 -23.88 -14.63 17.54
N GLN A 422 -23.46 -15.87 17.28
CA GLN A 422 -23.45 -16.94 18.29
C GLN A 422 -22.26 -16.91 19.22
N PHE A 423 -21.08 -16.54 18.69
CA PHE A 423 -19.80 -16.71 19.39
C PHE A 423 -19.25 -15.44 19.99
N VAL A 424 -19.46 -14.28 19.35
CA VAL A 424 -18.86 -13.02 19.80
C VAL A 424 -19.62 -12.47 21.00
N ARG A 425 -18.89 -12.04 22.02
CA ARG A 425 -19.42 -11.51 23.29
C ARG A 425 -18.59 -10.31 23.76
N PRO A 426 -19.17 -9.40 24.56
CA PRO A 426 -18.39 -8.35 25.21
C PRO A 426 -17.16 -8.92 25.94
N GLY A 427 -16.03 -8.26 25.77
CA GLY A 427 -14.72 -8.69 26.29
C GLY A 427 -13.87 -9.48 25.30
N ASP A 428 -14.40 -9.93 24.17
CA ASP A 428 -13.64 -10.63 23.13
C ASP A 428 -12.72 -9.69 22.35
N ALA A 429 -11.64 -10.24 21.78
CA ALA A 429 -10.91 -9.66 20.67
C ALA A 429 -11.19 -10.44 19.38
N VAL A 430 -11.53 -9.76 18.32
CA VAL A 430 -11.83 -10.34 17.00
C VAL A 430 -10.89 -9.77 15.95
N LEU A 431 -10.03 -10.61 15.37
CA LEU A 431 -9.26 -10.26 14.17
C LEU A 431 -10.08 -10.62 12.94
N ALA A 432 -10.27 -9.67 12.02
CA ALA A 432 -10.89 -9.92 10.71
C ALA A 432 -9.90 -9.61 9.60
N LYS A 433 -9.54 -10.64 8.78
CA LYS A 433 -8.58 -10.49 7.68
C LYS A 433 -8.87 -11.43 6.52
N ALA A 434 -8.89 -10.87 5.31
CA ALA A 434 -9.02 -11.61 4.05
C ALA A 434 -8.48 -10.79 2.87
N SER A 435 -8.38 -11.41 1.70
CA SER A 435 -8.22 -10.67 0.45
C SER A 435 -9.41 -9.75 0.21
N HIS A 436 -9.18 -8.59 -0.41
CA HIS A 436 -10.19 -7.53 -0.59
C HIS A 436 -11.49 -8.04 -1.25
N ALA A 437 -11.35 -8.90 -2.26
CA ALA A 437 -12.50 -9.46 -2.97
C ALA A 437 -13.44 -10.33 -2.11
N MET A 438 -13.02 -10.71 -0.90
CA MET A 438 -13.86 -11.46 0.05
C MET A 438 -14.92 -10.59 0.75
N GLY A 439 -14.84 -9.26 0.66
CA GLY A 439 -15.85 -8.33 1.15
C GLY A 439 -16.03 -8.30 2.67
N LEU A 440 -14.99 -8.64 3.46
CA LEU A 440 -15.09 -8.68 4.93
C LEU A 440 -15.43 -7.32 5.53
N GLU A 441 -15.03 -6.22 4.91
CA GLU A 441 -15.37 -4.87 5.37
C GLU A 441 -16.89 -4.69 5.47
N GLN A 442 -17.60 -4.98 4.38
CA GLN A 442 -19.06 -4.86 4.35
C GLN A 442 -19.72 -5.81 5.37
N LEU A 443 -19.20 -7.03 5.49
CA LEU A 443 -19.69 -8.01 6.44
C LEU A 443 -19.57 -7.51 7.88
N LEU A 444 -18.43 -6.91 8.26
CA LEU A 444 -18.26 -6.32 9.59
C LEU A 444 -19.21 -5.14 9.82
N GLN A 445 -19.36 -4.25 8.83
CA GLN A 445 -20.30 -3.12 8.93
C GLN A 445 -21.75 -3.60 9.17
N ASP A 446 -22.14 -4.70 8.54
CA ASP A 446 -23.47 -5.28 8.75
C ASP A 446 -23.58 -5.92 10.14
N PHE A 447 -22.52 -6.56 10.63
CA PHE A 447 -22.50 -7.13 11.99
C PHE A 447 -22.54 -6.04 13.07
N TYR A 448 -21.83 -4.93 12.90
CA TYR A 448 -21.80 -3.82 13.88
C TYR A 448 -23.17 -3.18 14.12
N LYS A 449 -24.04 -3.14 13.11
CA LYS A 449 -25.42 -2.64 13.25
C LYS A 449 -26.25 -3.44 14.25
N GLU A 450 -25.85 -4.69 14.52
CA GLU A 450 -26.56 -5.62 15.40
C GLU A 450 -25.98 -5.62 16.83
N LEU A 451 -24.77 -5.06 17.02
CA LEU A 451 -24.17 -4.96 18.35
C LEU A 451 -24.82 -3.84 19.15
N PRO A 452 -24.87 -3.96 20.50
CA PRO A 452 -25.35 -2.87 21.37
C PRO A 452 -24.56 -1.59 21.09
N GLN A 453 -25.26 -0.49 20.86
CA GLN A 453 -24.64 0.82 20.83
C GLN A 453 -24.22 1.17 22.25
N GLY A 454 -22.90 1.33 22.48
CA GLY A 454 -22.33 1.69 23.78
C GLY A 454 -22.65 3.11 24.18
#